data_ae78a7e4536b1c015a703e1df60c5725
#
_entry.id   ae78a7e4536b1c015a703e1df60c5725
#
_cell.length_a   1.000
_cell.length_b   1.000
_cell.length_c   1.000
_cell.angle_alpha   90.00
_cell.angle_beta   90.00
_cell.angle_gamma   90.00
#
_symmetry.space_group_name_H-M   'P 1'
#
loop_
_entity.id
_entity.type
_entity.pdbx_description
1 polymer ?
#
loop_
_entity_poly.entity_id
_entity_poly.type
_entity_poly.pdbx_seq_one_letter_code
_entity_poly.pdbx_strand_id
1 'polypeptide(L)'
;MILYALLHLSGYDLPISELKRFRQMHSKTPGHPEVGMTVGIETTTGPLGQGITNAVGMALAEKLLGDQFNQPGHTIVDHHTYAFLGDGCLMEGISHEACSLAGVLQLNKLIALYDDNGISIDGPVSGWFGDDTAGRFRAYGSVSYTHLRAHETG
;
A
#
# COMPACT_ATOMS: atom_id res chain seq x y z
N MET A 1 -1.02 -6.41 9.88
CA MET A 1 -0.94 -7.89 9.86
C MET A 1 -0.85 -8.45 8.44
N ILE A 2 -1.62 -7.97 7.45
CA ILE A 2 -1.63 -8.46 6.06
C ILE A 2 -0.22 -8.50 5.46
N LEU A 3 0.54 -7.41 5.56
CA LEU A 3 1.92 -7.35 5.03
C LEU A 3 2.81 -8.46 5.58
N TYR A 4 2.81 -8.69 6.89
CA TYR A 4 3.62 -9.76 7.50
C TYR A 4 3.16 -11.16 7.07
N ALA A 5 1.86 -11.36 6.92
CA ALA A 5 1.33 -12.63 6.43
C ALA A 5 1.79 -12.90 4.99
N LEU A 6 1.77 -11.88 4.14
CA LEU A 6 2.27 -12.00 2.77
C LEU A 6 3.77 -12.28 2.72
N LEU A 7 4.58 -11.59 3.53
CA LEU A 7 6.01 -11.85 3.63
C LEU A 7 6.29 -13.31 4.04
N HIS A 8 5.56 -13.81 5.06
CA HIS A 8 5.66 -15.21 5.46
C HIS A 8 5.30 -16.19 4.32
N LEU A 9 4.16 -15.96 3.68
CA LEU A 9 3.67 -16.82 2.58
C LEU A 9 4.54 -16.76 1.33
N SER A 10 5.23 -15.64 1.11
CA SER A 10 6.15 -15.45 -0.02
C SER A 10 7.56 -15.99 0.25
N GLY A 11 7.79 -16.62 1.41
CA GLY A 11 9.05 -17.31 1.72
C GLY A 11 10.14 -16.40 2.31
N TYR A 12 9.80 -15.19 2.77
CA TYR A 12 10.74 -14.39 3.54
C TYR A 12 11.05 -15.03 4.90
N ASP A 13 12.21 -14.74 5.47
CA ASP A 13 12.61 -15.23 6.81
C ASP A 13 11.79 -14.56 7.91
N LEU A 14 10.50 -14.89 7.93
CA LEU A 14 9.54 -14.44 8.92
C LEU A 14 8.65 -15.63 9.34
N PRO A 15 9.05 -16.38 10.36
CA PRO A 15 8.33 -17.58 10.77
C PRO A 15 6.96 -17.26 11.39
N ILE A 16 6.06 -18.22 11.31
CA ILE A 16 4.68 -18.08 11.86
C ILE A 16 4.68 -17.75 13.36
N SER A 17 5.71 -18.12 14.10
CA SER A 17 5.88 -17.78 15.52
C SER A 17 5.97 -16.28 15.73
N GLU A 18 6.59 -15.52 14.81
CA GLU A 18 6.65 -14.06 14.88
C GLU A 18 5.29 -13.43 14.54
N LEU A 19 4.53 -14.00 13.61
CA LEU A 19 3.17 -13.55 13.33
C LEU A 19 2.25 -13.71 14.56
N LYS A 20 2.40 -14.82 15.29
CA LYS A 20 1.66 -15.05 16.55
C LYS A 20 2.02 -14.05 17.66
N ARG A 21 3.17 -13.41 17.55
CA ARG A 21 3.66 -12.37 18.47
C ARG A 21 3.40 -10.95 17.95
N PHE A 22 2.49 -10.78 17.01
CA PHE A 22 2.16 -9.47 16.43
C PHE A 22 1.88 -8.41 17.52
N ARG A 23 2.55 -7.26 17.41
CA ARG A 23 2.50 -6.13 18.35
C ARG A 23 3.03 -6.44 19.77
N GLN A 24 3.69 -7.54 19.97
CA GLN A 24 4.35 -7.81 21.24
C GLN A 24 5.77 -7.24 21.26
N MET A 25 6.22 -6.87 22.44
CA MET A 25 7.56 -6.32 22.64
C MET A 25 8.63 -7.31 22.12
N HIS A 26 9.62 -6.77 21.42
CA HIS A 26 10.72 -7.52 20.80
C HIS A 26 10.31 -8.55 19.74
N SER A 27 9.09 -8.52 19.22
CA SER A 27 8.72 -9.30 18.04
C SER A 27 9.24 -8.64 16.76
N LYS A 28 9.45 -9.45 15.72
CA LYS A 28 9.75 -8.95 14.37
C LYS A 28 8.53 -8.36 13.66
N THR A 29 7.37 -8.33 14.32
CA THR A 29 6.09 -7.88 13.73
C THR A 29 5.47 -6.76 14.55
N PRO A 30 6.11 -5.57 14.61
CA PRO A 30 5.55 -4.41 15.30
C PRO A 30 4.24 -3.96 14.65
N GLY A 31 3.44 -3.20 15.38
CA GLY A 31 2.16 -2.67 14.88
C GLY A 31 2.32 -1.74 13.68
N HIS A 32 3.42 -1.00 13.65
CA HIS A 32 3.84 -0.18 12.52
C HIS A 32 5.12 -0.80 11.93
N PRO A 33 5.10 -1.23 10.66
CA PRO A 33 6.28 -1.79 10.02
C PRO A 33 7.45 -0.81 9.98
N GLU A 34 8.65 -1.30 10.26
CA GLU A 34 9.87 -0.50 10.26
C GLU A 34 10.94 -1.16 9.40
N VAL A 35 11.60 -0.37 8.56
CA VAL A 35 12.76 -0.81 7.78
C VAL A 35 13.86 -1.29 8.73
N GLY A 36 14.41 -2.46 8.43
CA GLY A 36 15.47 -3.08 9.24
C GLY A 36 15.00 -3.95 10.40
N MET A 37 13.71 -3.88 10.79
CA MET A 37 13.15 -4.76 11.82
C MET A 37 12.69 -6.11 11.27
N THR A 38 12.08 -6.09 10.10
CA THR A 38 11.56 -7.29 9.43
C THR A 38 12.11 -7.38 8.02
N VAL A 39 12.60 -8.54 7.63
CA VAL A 39 13.06 -8.78 6.25
C VAL A 39 11.90 -8.58 5.28
N GLY A 40 12.13 -7.81 4.21
CA GLY A 40 11.12 -7.52 3.19
C GLY A 40 10.28 -6.27 3.48
N ILE A 41 10.50 -5.58 4.59
CA ILE A 41 9.90 -4.26 4.83
C ILE A 41 10.77 -3.20 4.13
N GLU A 42 10.19 -2.53 3.15
CA GLU A 42 10.89 -1.58 2.28
C GLU A 42 10.71 -0.12 2.72
N THR A 43 9.70 0.17 3.54
CA THR A 43 9.46 1.51 4.07
C THR A 43 8.88 1.45 5.48
N THR A 44 9.29 2.39 6.32
CA THR A 44 8.70 2.59 7.64
C THR A 44 7.38 3.33 7.49
N THR A 45 6.32 2.77 8.05
CA THR A 45 4.98 3.35 8.01
C THR A 45 4.38 3.44 9.41
N GLY A 46 3.31 4.18 9.55
CA GLY A 46 2.60 4.49 10.81
C GLY A 46 1.86 5.80 10.63
N PRO A 47 2.56 6.93 10.33
CA PRO A 47 1.89 8.16 9.94
C PRO A 47 1.07 7.95 8.66
N LEU A 48 -0.23 8.22 8.74
CA LEU A 48 -1.17 8.01 7.64
C LEU A 48 -0.80 8.87 6.41
N GLY A 49 -1.04 8.36 5.21
CA GLY A 49 -0.70 9.02 3.95
C GLY A 49 0.75 8.87 3.50
N GLN A 50 1.70 8.60 4.39
CA GLN A 50 3.11 8.49 4.05
C GLN A 50 3.40 7.23 3.21
N GLY A 51 2.80 6.09 3.56
CA GLY A 51 3.02 4.82 2.86
C GLY A 51 2.65 4.88 1.39
N ILE A 52 1.47 5.42 1.06
CA ILE A 52 1.05 5.55 -0.35
C ILE A 52 1.94 6.54 -1.11
N THR A 53 2.40 7.60 -0.46
CA THR A 53 3.30 8.58 -1.05
C THR A 53 4.66 7.95 -1.38
N ASN A 54 5.21 7.14 -0.47
CA ASN A 54 6.42 6.37 -0.70
C ASN A 54 6.25 5.38 -1.87
N ALA A 55 5.10 4.70 -1.92
CA ALA A 55 4.79 3.77 -3.01
C ALA A 55 4.73 4.47 -4.38
N VAL A 56 4.18 5.68 -4.44
CA VAL A 56 4.21 6.51 -5.66
C VAL A 56 5.66 6.83 -6.05
N GLY A 57 6.52 7.19 -5.08
CA GLY A 57 7.94 7.42 -5.32
C GLY A 57 8.67 6.18 -5.82
N MET A 58 8.38 5.00 -5.26
CA MET A 58 8.97 3.72 -5.71
C MET A 58 8.53 3.37 -7.13
N ALA A 59 7.25 3.53 -7.46
CA ALA A 59 6.73 3.28 -8.80
C ALA A 59 7.31 4.26 -9.84
N LEU A 60 7.52 5.51 -9.44
CA LEU A 60 8.21 6.49 -10.29
C LEU A 60 9.67 6.11 -10.53
N ALA A 61 10.36 5.67 -9.48
CA ALA A 61 11.74 5.20 -9.59
C ALA A 61 11.85 3.99 -10.53
N GLU A 62 10.94 3.01 -10.42
CA GLU A 62 10.86 1.88 -11.33
C GLU A 62 10.74 2.33 -12.79
N LYS A 63 9.81 3.24 -13.06
CA LYS A 63 9.58 3.76 -14.41
C LYS A 63 10.83 4.44 -14.98
N LEU A 64 11.47 5.33 -14.19
CA LEU A 64 12.67 6.05 -14.60
C LEU A 64 13.87 5.10 -14.85
N LEU A 65 14.06 4.12 -13.96
CA LEU A 65 15.13 3.15 -14.10
C LEU A 65 14.85 2.19 -15.27
N GLY A 66 13.60 1.80 -15.51
CA GLY A 66 13.19 1.02 -16.67
C GLY A 66 13.48 1.75 -17.96
N ASP A 67 13.14 3.03 -18.06
CA ASP A 67 13.41 3.87 -19.23
C ASP A 67 14.92 4.07 -19.45
N GLN A 68 15.70 4.11 -18.39
CA GLN A 68 17.15 4.32 -18.48
C GLN A 68 17.93 3.05 -18.84
N PHE A 69 17.56 1.90 -18.28
CA PHE A 69 18.38 0.69 -18.32
C PHE A 69 17.82 -0.45 -19.17
N ASN A 70 16.51 -0.50 -19.42
CA ASN A 70 15.94 -1.55 -20.25
C ASN A 70 16.29 -1.34 -21.72
N GLN A 71 16.56 -2.43 -22.41
CA GLN A 71 16.90 -2.45 -23.84
C GLN A 71 16.02 -3.48 -24.55
N PRO A 72 15.79 -3.37 -25.87
CA PRO A 72 15.09 -4.39 -26.63
C PRO A 72 15.69 -5.78 -26.41
N GLY A 73 14.87 -6.70 -25.88
CA GLY A 73 15.29 -8.07 -25.54
C GLY A 73 16.01 -8.23 -24.19
N HIS A 74 16.24 -7.14 -23.45
CA HIS A 74 16.89 -7.18 -22.13
C HIS A 74 16.16 -6.28 -21.14
N THR A 75 15.30 -6.87 -20.33
CA THR A 75 14.55 -6.17 -19.28
C THR A 75 15.25 -6.37 -17.94
N ILE A 76 15.77 -5.30 -17.36
CA ILE A 76 16.49 -5.30 -16.08
C ILE A 76 15.58 -4.83 -14.94
N VAL A 77 14.73 -3.83 -15.22
CA VAL A 77 13.81 -3.24 -14.24
C VAL A 77 12.38 -3.42 -14.73
N ASP A 78 11.63 -4.28 -14.04
CA ASP A 78 10.24 -4.60 -14.38
C ASP A 78 9.52 -5.19 -13.15
N HIS A 79 9.29 -4.35 -12.15
CA HIS A 79 8.61 -4.77 -10.92
C HIS A 79 7.40 -3.91 -10.64
N HIS A 80 6.47 -4.44 -9.86
CA HIS A 80 5.30 -3.74 -9.38
C HIS A 80 5.52 -3.25 -7.95
N THR A 81 4.93 -2.11 -7.63
CA THR A 81 4.84 -1.58 -6.28
C THR A 81 3.43 -1.84 -5.75
N TYR A 82 3.33 -2.51 -4.60
CA TYR A 82 2.06 -2.80 -3.94
C TYR A 82 1.92 -1.98 -2.67
N ALA A 83 0.79 -1.33 -2.49
CA ALA A 83 0.48 -0.59 -1.28
C ALA A 83 -0.85 -1.05 -0.69
N PHE A 84 -0.89 -1.27 0.63
CA PHE A 84 -2.12 -1.50 1.38
C PHE A 84 -2.50 -0.22 2.13
N LEU A 85 -3.73 0.18 2.02
CA LEU A 85 -4.22 1.41 2.64
C LEU A 85 -5.68 1.26 3.09
N GLY A 86 -6.06 2.03 4.08
CA GLY A 86 -7.43 2.10 4.57
C GLY A 86 -7.96 3.52 4.51
N ASP A 87 -9.17 3.74 5.05
CA ASP A 87 -9.86 5.02 5.05
C ASP A 87 -8.99 6.15 5.58
N GLY A 88 -8.37 5.98 6.73
CA GLY A 88 -7.51 6.98 7.34
C GLY A 88 -6.33 7.41 6.46
N CYS A 89 -5.76 6.51 5.67
CA CYS A 89 -4.68 6.86 4.75
C CYS A 89 -5.17 7.81 3.64
N LEU A 90 -6.41 7.62 3.17
CA LEU A 90 -6.97 8.41 2.08
C LEU A 90 -7.61 9.73 2.54
N MET A 91 -7.70 9.93 3.83
CA MET A 91 -8.14 11.21 4.43
C MET A 91 -7.03 12.24 4.50
N GLU A 92 -5.78 11.80 4.43
CA GLU A 92 -4.62 12.70 4.44
C GLU A 92 -4.48 13.46 3.12
N GLY A 93 -4.26 14.78 3.18
CA GLY A 93 -4.13 15.64 2.01
C GLY A 93 -3.04 15.18 1.04
N ILE A 94 -1.90 14.72 1.57
CA ILE A 94 -0.78 14.22 0.75
C ILE A 94 -1.16 13.01 -0.11
N SER A 95 -2.11 12.20 0.32
CA SER A 95 -2.62 11.07 -0.48
C SER A 95 -3.29 11.53 -1.76
N HIS A 96 -4.02 12.65 -1.72
CA HIS A 96 -4.62 13.26 -2.91
C HIS A 96 -3.56 13.74 -3.90
N GLU A 97 -2.56 14.46 -3.40
CA GLU A 97 -1.49 15.02 -4.23
C GLU A 97 -0.66 13.91 -4.88
N ALA A 98 -0.25 12.92 -4.09
CA ALA A 98 0.55 11.80 -4.58
C ALA A 98 -0.20 10.93 -5.58
N CYS A 99 -1.46 10.56 -5.30
CA CYS A 99 -2.26 9.74 -6.20
C CYS A 99 -2.62 10.48 -7.50
N SER A 100 -2.88 11.79 -7.43
CA SER A 100 -3.10 12.61 -8.61
C SER A 100 -1.85 12.66 -9.50
N LEU A 101 -0.68 12.85 -8.89
CA LEU A 101 0.59 12.80 -9.61
C LEU A 101 0.83 11.42 -10.25
N ALA A 102 0.55 10.35 -9.54
CA ALA A 102 0.68 8.99 -10.08
C ALA A 102 -0.19 8.77 -11.32
N GLY A 103 -1.40 9.31 -11.33
CA GLY A 103 -2.29 9.27 -12.48
C GLY A 103 -1.74 10.06 -13.68
N VAL A 104 -1.26 11.29 -13.45
CA VAL A 104 -0.65 12.14 -14.48
C VAL A 104 0.59 11.46 -15.11
N LEU A 105 1.43 10.86 -14.27
CA LEU A 105 2.64 10.16 -14.71
C LEU A 105 2.37 8.75 -15.26
N GLN A 106 1.12 8.30 -15.21
CA GLN A 106 0.72 6.95 -15.68
C GLN A 106 1.58 5.84 -15.05
N LEU A 107 1.68 5.85 -13.72
CA LEU A 107 2.44 4.84 -12.96
C LEU A 107 1.63 3.53 -12.88
N ASN A 108 1.50 2.84 -14.00
CA ASN A 108 0.63 1.68 -14.17
C ASN A 108 1.11 0.41 -13.43
N LYS A 109 2.32 0.42 -12.88
CA LYS A 109 2.85 -0.64 -12.02
C LYS A 109 2.66 -0.38 -10.54
N LEU A 110 2.01 0.73 -10.16
CA LEU A 110 1.54 0.97 -8.80
C LEU A 110 0.18 0.30 -8.61
N ILE A 111 0.11 -0.64 -7.68
CA ILE A 111 -1.10 -1.36 -7.33
C ILE A 111 -1.48 -1.03 -5.88
N ALA A 112 -2.56 -0.31 -5.71
CA ALA A 112 -3.09 0.05 -4.39
C ALA A 112 -4.28 -0.86 -4.03
N LEU A 113 -4.20 -1.49 -2.87
CA LEU A 113 -5.24 -2.34 -2.30
C LEU A 113 -5.88 -1.58 -1.14
N TYR A 114 -7.13 -1.20 -1.32
CA TYR A 114 -7.88 -0.39 -0.38
C TYR A 114 -8.81 -1.25 0.49
N ASP A 115 -8.63 -1.18 1.79
CA ASP A 115 -9.52 -1.79 2.79
C ASP A 115 -10.66 -0.82 3.10
N ASP A 116 -11.79 -1.01 2.40
CA ASP A 116 -13.01 -0.22 2.53
C ASP A 116 -13.89 -0.81 3.64
N ASN A 117 -13.43 -0.69 4.86
CA ASN A 117 -14.12 -1.25 6.03
C ASN A 117 -14.93 -0.22 6.83
N GLY A 118 -14.86 1.06 6.45
CA GLY A 118 -15.58 2.13 7.11
C GLY A 118 -15.08 2.47 8.52
N ILE A 119 -13.83 2.05 8.86
CA ILE A 119 -13.24 2.26 10.18
C ILE A 119 -11.89 2.95 10.03
N SER A 120 -11.62 3.94 10.87
CA SER A 120 -10.29 4.53 11.03
C SER A 120 -9.96 4.69 12.51
N ILE A 121 -8.76 4.27 12.90
CA ILE A 121 -8.23 4.29 14.28
C ILE A 121 -9.11 3.44 15.20
N ASP A 122 -10.11 4.01 15.83
CA ASP A 122 -10.93 3.39 16.89
C ASP A 122 -12.45 3.55 16.67
N GLY A 123 -12.87 3.97 15.48
CA GLY A 123 -14.28 4.17 15.23
C GLY A 123 -14.69 4.28 13.77
N PRO A 124 -16.02 4.26 13.52
CA PRO A 124 -16.58 4.37 12.18
C PRO A 124 -16.29 5.75 11.58
N VAL A 125 -16.02 5.77 10.27
CA VAL A 125 -15.73 7.01 9.53
C VAL A 125 -17.01 7.76 9.10
N SER A 126 -18.17 7.14 9.22
CA SER A 126 -19.47 7.73 8.84
C SER A 126 -19.75 9.01 9.63
N GLY A 127 -19.77 10.14 9.04
CA GLY A 127 -19.98 11.43 9.70
C GLY A 127 -18.79 12.38 9.61
N TRP A 128 -17.63 11.88 9.18
CA TRP A 128 -16.44 12.70 9.00
C TRP A 128 -15.59 12.31 7.77
N PHE A 129 -15.89 11.19 7.12
CA PHE A 129 -15.33 10.81 5.83
C PHE A 129 -16.41 10.20 4.96
N GLY A 130 -16.78 10.87 3.88
CA GLY A 130 -17.87 10.46 2.97
C GLY A 130 -17.49 10.54 1.49
N ASP A 131 -16.19 10.42 1.18
CA ASP A 131 -15.72 10.48 -0.20
C ASP A 131 -16.15 9.24 -0.99
N ASP A 132 -16.52 9.44 -2.25
CA ASP A 132 -16.53 8.37 -3.24
C ASP A 132 -15.08 8.05 -3.63
N THR A 133 -14.43 7.19 -2.85
CA THR A 133 -13.03 6.82 -3.05
C THR A 133 -12.79 6.26 -4.46
N ALA A 134 -13.65 5.39 -4.95
CA ALA A 134 -13.52 4.83 -6.29
C ALA A 134 -13.68 5.90 -7.37
N GLY A 135 -14.62 6.82 -7.19
CA GLY A 135 -14.82 7.99 -8.07
C GLY A 135 -13.61 8.89 -8.09
N ARG A 136 -13.01 9.14 -6.91
CA ARG A 136 -11.81 9.95 -6.76
C ARG A 136 -10.62 9.35 -7.53
N PHE A 137 -10.36 8.05 -7.39
CA PHE A 137 -9.29 7.38 -8.12
C PHE A 137 -9.54 7.36 -9.64
N ARG A 138 -10.80 7.17 -10.07
CA ARG A 138 -11.15 7.33 -11.50
C ARG A 138 -10.83 8.74 -12.01
N ALA A 139 -11.11 9.78 -11.20
CA ALA A 139 -10.80 11.16 -11.56
C ALA A 139 -9.29 11.43 -11.68
N TYR A 140 -8.44 10.70 -10.95
CA TYR A 140 -6.99 10.76 -11.12
C TYR A 140 -6.49 10.04 -12.39
N GLY A 141 -7.37 9.36 -13.14
CA GLY A 141 -6.98 8.54 -14.29
C GLY A 141 -6.54 7.13 -13.93
N SER A 142 -6.74 6.72 -12.69
CA SER A 142 -6.46 5.34 -12.26
C SER A 142 -7.58 4.40 -12.66
N VAL A 143 -7.23 3.18 -13.07
CA VAL A 143 -8.22 2.11 -13.25
C VAL A 143 -8.55 1.55 -11.87
N SER A 144 -9.79 1.73 -11.43
CA SER A 144 -10.25 1.18 -10.17
C SER A 144 -11.15 -0.03 -10.40
N TYR A 145 -10.79 -1.16 -9.77
CA TYR A 145 -11.64 -2.34 -9.71
C TYR A 145 -12.25 -2.43 -8.30
N THR A 146 -13.57 -2.36 -8.21
CA THR A 146 -14.27 -2.61 -6.96
C THR A 146 -14.60 -4.12 -6.91
N HIS A 147 -13.74 -4.91 -6.31
CA HIS A 147 -14.08 -6.28 -5.96
C HIS A 147 -13.43 -6.66 -4.65
N LEU A 148 -14.23 -7.22 -3.82
CA LEU A 148 -14.14 -7.75 -2.49
C LEU A 148 -14.82 -6.81 -1.47
N ARG A 149 -16.14 -6.69 -1.57
CA ARG A 149 -16.91 -6.58 -0.34
C ARG A 149 -16.68 -7.91 0.39
N ALA A 150 -16.09 -7.86 1.56
CA ALA A 150 -16.24 -8.98 2.48
C ALA A 150 -17.76 -9.24 2.56
N HIS A 151 -18.19 -10.45 2.18
CA HIS A 151 -19.57 -10.83 2.41
C HIS A 151 -19.79 -10.73 3.91
N GLU A 152 -20.64 -9.82 4.33
CA GLU A 152 -21.25 -9.90 5.64
C GLU A 152 -21.95 -11.25 5.68
N THR A 153 -21.32 -12.23 6.32
CA THR A 153 -22.00 -13.44 6.76
C THR A 153 -22.87 -13.02 7.92
N GLY A 154 -24.15 -12.78 7.64
CA GLY A 154 -25.17 -12.60 8.65
C GLY A 154 -25.36 -13.84 9.50
#